data_7b4fc05467cf73f3c9224c0b7290e170
#
_entry.id   7b4fc05467cf73f3c9224c0b7290e170
#
_cell.length_a   1.000
_cell.length_b   1.000
_cell.length_c   1.000
_cell.angle_alpha   90.00
_cell.angle_beta   90.00
_cell.angle_gamma   90.00
#
_symmetry.space_group_name_H-M   'P 1'
#
loop_
_entity.id
_entity.type
_entity.pdbx_description
1 polymer ?
#
loop_
_entity_poly.entity_id
_entity_poly.type
_entity_poly.pdbx_seq_one_letter_code
_entity_poly.pdbx_strand_id
1 'polypeptide(L)'
;MNLETQIGKANDRTTLPPGLQQDGPREVRILIVSENDSITERLAVALSEADLPWERARSITAGCEAARSGRFQVILTTPLLGDGSWRRLVDIPAHYDSGFVVVLLATTFDIQEWTEALEYGAFDVLDALHELPRVAESVKSAAWAAYLKGAVQRTEAIGPSRAA
;
A
#
# COMPACT_ATOMS: atom_id res chain seq x y z
N MET A 1 17.55 -2.06 -40.10
CA MET A 1 16.72 -3.21 -39.85
C MET A 1 16.15 -3.18 -38.49
N ASN A 2 14.89 -3.33 -38.42
CA ASN A 2 14.14 -3.16 -37.18
C ASN A 2 13.79 -4.47 -36.47
N LEU A 3 14.40 -5.57 -36.91
CA LEU A 3 14.09 -6.87 -36.33
C LEU A 3 14.43 -6.99 -34.86
N GLU A 4 15.54 -6.43 -34.43
CA GLU A 4 15.94 -6.49 -33.05
C GLU A 4 14.98 -5.75 -32.14
N THR A 5 14.52 -4.57 -32.58
CA THR A 5 13.55 -3.78 -31.82
C THR A 5 12.21 -4.49 -31.74
N GLN A 6 11.78 -5.12 -32.81
CA GLN A 6 10.54 -5.87 -32.83
C GLN A 6 10.59 -7.09 -31.92
N ILE A 7 11.70 -7.79 -31.92
CA ILE A 7 11.90 -8.95 -31.07
C ILE A 7 11.87 -8.56 -29.59
N GLY A 8 12.53 -7.45 -29.25
CA GLY A 8 12.52 -6.96 -27.88
C GLY A 8 11.13 -6.63 -27.38
N LYS A 9 10.35 -5.96 -28.22
CA LYS A 9 8.96 -5.64 -27.86
C LYS A 9 8.08 -6.85 -27.74
N ALA A 10 8.24 -7.79 -28.62
CA ALA A 10 7.47 -9.02 -28.58
C ALA A 10 7.78 -9.83 -27.31
N ASN A 11 9.03 -9.88 -26.94
CA ASN A 11 9.44 -10.60 -25.75
C ASN A 11 8.84 -10.01 -24.46
N ASP A 12 8.79 -8.69 -24.39
CA ASP A 12 8.25 -8.04 -23.21
C ASP A 12 6.78 -8.32 -22.98
N ARG A 13 6.06 -8.58 -24.07
CA ARG A 13 4.61 -8.74 -23.98
C ARG A 13 4.15 -10.19 -23.99
N THR A 14 4.95 -11.06 -24.57
CA THR A 14 4.51 -12.43 -24.82
C THR A 14 5.10 -13.43 -23.85
N THR A 15 5.97 -13.00 -22.95
CA THR A 15 6.61 -13.90 -22.01
C THR A 15 5.66 -14.46 -20.96
N LEU A 16 4.56 -13.77 -20.69
CA LEU A 16 3.59 -14.24 -19.69
C LEU A 16 2.30 -14.70 -20.36
N PRO A 17 1.73 -15.80 -19.89
CA PRO A 17 0.41 -16.23 -20.35
C PRO A 17 -0.64 -15.14 -20.09
N PRO A 18 -1.68 -15.05 -20.94
CA PRO A 18 -2.71 -14.02 -20.79
C PRO A 18 -3.36 -13.97 -19.40
N GLY A 19 -3.52 -15.11 -18.78
CA GLY A 19 -4.11 -15.16 -17.43
C GLY A 19 -3.23 -14.55 -16.37
N LEU A 20 -1.92 -14.67 -16.50
CA LEU A 20 -0.98 -14.12 -15.53
C LEU A 20 -0.74 -12.63 -15.71
N GLN A 21 -0.97 -12.10 -16.90
CA GLN A 21 -0.83 -10.68 -17.14
C GLN A 21 -1.89 -9.85 -16.43
N GLN A 22 -2.99 -10.48 -16.06
CA GLN A 22 -4.09 -9.81 -15.37
C GLN A 22 -4.06 -10.03 -13.86
N ASP A 23 -3.16 -10.84 -13.37
CA ASP A 23 -3.07 -11.21 -11.96
C ASP A 23 -2.14 -10.27 -11.21
N GLY A 24 -2.56 -9.04 -11.04
CA GLY A 24 -1.82 -8.05 -10.28
C GLY A 24 -2.68 -6.85 -9.98
N PRO A 25 -2.17 -5.92 -9.16
CA PRO A 25 -2.91 -4.70 -8.88
C PRO A 25 -2.97 -3.83 -10.14
N ARG A 26 -4.15 -3.78 -10.73
CA ARG A 26 -4.37 -2.98 -11.94
C ARG A 26 -4.34 -1.50 -11.66
N GLU A 27 -4.86 -1.12 -10.52
CA GLU A 27 -4.94 0.26 -10.12
C GLU A 27 -4.58 0.36 -8.64
N VAL A 28 -3.53 1.07 -8.35
CA VAL A 28 -3.08 1.30 -6.98
C VAL A 28 -3.56 2.68 -6.56
N ARG A 29 -4.39 2.72 -5.52
CA ARG A 29 -4.85 3.97 -4.92
C ARG A 29 -4.29 4.08 -3.52
N ILE A 30 -3.77 5.23 -3.19
CA ILE A 30 -3.05 5.48 -1.97
C ILE A 30 -3.82 6.49 -1.13
N LEU A 31 -3.95 6.19 0.16
CA LEU A 31 -4.49 7.11 1.13
C LEU A 31 -3.35 7.62 2.00
N ILE A 32 -3.20 8.93 2.09
CA ILE A 32 -2.24 9.55 3.00
C ILE A 32 -3.01 10.06 4.22
N VAL A 33 -2.68 9.54 5.39
CA VAL A 33 -3.30 9.96 6.66
C VAL A 33 -2.25 10.74 7.45
N SER A 34 -2.36 12.06 7.44
CA SER A 34 -1.39 12.93 8.09
C SER A 34 -1.93 14.34 8.29
N GLU A 35 -1.63 14.93 9.43
CA GLU A 35 -1.85 16.34 9.70
C GLU A 35 -0.68 17.21 9.21
N ASN A 36 0.46 16.61 8.94
CA ASN A 36 1.68 17.33 8.58
C ASN A 36 1.69 17.67 7.09
N ASP A 37 1.53 18.96 6.79
CA ASP A 37 1.48 19.42 5.41
C ASP A 37 2.80 19.24 4.68
N SER A 38 3.92 19.44 5.36
CA SER A 38 5.24 19.29 4.74
C SER A 38 5.50 17.86 4.28
N ILE A 39 5.22 16.88 5.14
CA ILE A 39 5.34 15.47 4.78
C ILE A 39 4.40 15.14 3.62
N THR A 40 3.15 15.60 3.71
CA THR A 40 2.15 15.33 2.68
C THR A 40 2.57 15.90 1.32
N GLU A 41 3.09 17.12 1.28
CA GLU A 41 3.55 17.72 0.04
C GLU A 41 4.70 16.94 -0.59
N ARG A 42 5.65 16.50 0.22
CA ARG A 42 6.78 15.72 -0.26
C ARG A 42 6.34 14.35 -0.78
N LEU A 43 5.40 13.72 -0.08
CA LEU A 43 4.80 12.48 -0.57
C LEU A 43 4.06 12.68 -1.88
N ALA A 44 3.28 13.74 -1.97
CA ALA A 44 2.51 14.05 -3.16
C ALA A 44 3.41 14.19 -4.40
N VAL A 45 4.55 14.87 -4.25
CA VAL A 45 5.51 15.00 -5.33
C VAL A 45 6.04 13.63 -5.76
N ALA A 46 6.49 12.83 -4.80
CA ALA A 46 7.07 11.51 -5.11
C ALA A 46 6.04 10.57 -5.75
N LEU A 47 4.81 10.58 -5.25
CA LEU A 47 3.76 9.72 -5.79
C LEU A 47 3.29 10.18 -7.16
N SER A 48 3.19 11.48 -7.37
CA SER A 48 2.80 12.03 -8.67
C SER A 48 3.85 11.74 -9.74
N GLU A 49 5.12 11.82 -9.39
CA GLU A 49 6.21 11.47 -10.31
C GLU A 49 6.17 10.00 -10.73
N ALA A 50 5.62 9.14 -9.87
CA ALA A 50 5.47 7.72 -10.16
C ALA A 50 4.09 7.35 -10.75
N ASP A 51 3.28 8.34 -11.09
CA ASP A 51 1.92 8.15 -11.61
C ASP A 51 1.02 7.34 -10.66
N LEU A 52 1.18 7.54 -9.36
CA LEU A 52 0.39 6.87 -8.35
C LEU A 52 -0.67 7.82 -7.79
N PRO A 53 -1.95 7.57 -8.03
CA PRO A 53 -3.02 8.43 -7.52
C PRO A 53 -3.15 8.32 -6.00
N TRP A 54 -3.39 9.43 -5.35
CA TRP A 54 -3.51 9.50 -3.89
C TRP A 54 -4.62 10.44 -3.46
N GLU A 55 -5.12 10.19 -2.25
CA GLU A 55 -6.05 11.08 -1.55
C GLU A 55 -5.52 11.30 -0.14
N ARG A 56 -6.02 12.32 0.52
CA ARG A 56 -5.57 12.68 1.86
C ARG A 56 -6.70 12.66 2.87
N ALA A 57 -6.43 12.13 4.06
CA ALA A 57 -7.25 12.29 5.25
C ALA A 57 -6.42 13.01 6.30
N ARG A 58 -7.00 13.99 6.98
CA ARG A 58 -6.30 14.82 7.97
C ARG A 58 -6.49 14.35 9.40
N SER A 59 -7.25 13.27 9.60
CA SER A 59 -7.48 12.69 10.91
C SER A 59 -7.50 11.18 10.82
N ILE A 60 -7.27 10.52 11.94
CA ILE A 60 -7.40 9.06 11.99
C ILE A 60 -8.84 8.63 11.72
N THR A 61 -9.81 9.35 12.25
CA THR A 61 -11.22 9.04 12.02
C THR A 61 -11.57 9.10 10.55
N ALA A 62 -11.19 10.18 9.86
CA ALA A 62 -11.42 10.29 8.42
C ALA A 62 -10.65 9.23 7.65
N GLY A 63 -9.43 8.91 8.08
CA GLY A 63 -8.63 7.85 7.49
C GLY A 63 -9.31 6.49 7.60
N CYS A 64 -9.86 6.17 8.76
CA CYS A 64 -10.58 4.92 8.96
C CYS A 64 -11.82 4.82 8.08
N GLU A 65 -12.58 5.90 7.97
CA GLU A 65 -13.75 5.92 7.10
C GLU A 65 -13.36 5.69 5.63
N ALA A 66 -12.32 6.38 5.17
CA ALA A 66 -11.83 6.20 3.81
C ALA A 66 -11.30 4.78 3.58
N ALA A 67 -10.60 4.22 4.56
CA ALA A 67 -10.05 2.86 4.46
C ALA A 67 -11.15 1.81 4.32
N ARG A 68 -12.25 1.98 5.02
CA ARG A 68 -13.38 1.04 4.96
C ARG A 68 -14.07 1.03 3.60
N SER A 69 -13.86 2.04 2.78
CA SER A 69 -14.47 2.12 1.45
C SER A 69 -13.98 1.02 0.51
N GLY A 70 -12.84 0.41 0.78
CA GLY A 70 -12.23 -0.59 -0.10
C GLY A 70 -11.55 -0.01 -1.33
N ARG A 71 -11.50 1.31 -1.47
CA ARG A 71 -10.90 1.95 -2.64
C ARG A 71 -9.38 2.01 -2.62
N PHE A 72 -8.76 1.87 -1.45
CA PHE A 72 -7.33 2.04 -1.28
C PHE A 72 -6.63 0.73 -1.02
N GLN A 73 -5.48 0.55 -1.60
CA GLN A 73 -4.63 -0.63 -1.43
C GLN A 73 -3.49 -0.37 -0.45
N VAL A 74 -3.06 0.88 -0.36
CA VAL A 74 -1.95 1.27 0.52
C VAL A 74 -2.33 2.51 1.30
N ILE A 75 -2.08 2.49 2.59
CA ILE A 75 -2.27 3.65 3.46
C ILE A 75 -0.91 4.07 3.98
N LEU A 76 -0.53 5.32 3.72
CA LEU A 76 0.66 5.95 4.26
C LEU A 76 0.21 6.83 5.42
N THR A 77 0.72 6.59 6.62
CA THR A 77 0.26 7.32 7.79
C THR A 77 1.41 7.71 8.70
N THR A 78 1.30 8.89 9.31
CA THR A 78 2.16 9.25 10.43
C THR A 78 1.67 8.52 11.69
N PRO A 79 2.55 8.30 12.68
CA PRO A 79 2.20 7.46 13.83
C PRO A 79 1.06 7.98 14.68
N LEU A 80 1.01 9.28 14.89
CA LEU A 80 0.06 9.90 15.81
C LEU A 80 -0.53 11.15 15.19
N LEU A 81 -1.84 11.24 15.21
CA LEU A 81 -2.58 12.42 14.84
C LEU A 81 -3.38 12.91 16.07
N GLY A 82 -3.99 14.09 15.94
CA GLY A 82 -4.70 14.68 17.07
C GLY A 82 -5.81 13.81 17.65
N ASP A 83 -6.43 12.96 16.85
CA ASP A 83 -7.55 12.13 17.25
C ASP A 83 -7.23 10.64 17.41
N GLY A 84 -5.96 10.24 17.27
CA GLY A 84 -5.61 8.85 17.52
C GLY A 84 -4.33 8.37 16.88
N SER A 85 -4.11 7.07 16.97
CA SER A 85 -2.92 6.38 16.53
C SER A 85 -3.17 5.61 15.24
N TRP A 86 -2.13 5.44 14.45
CA TRP A 86 -2.12 4.63 13.23
C TRP A 86 -2.60 3.18 13.44
N ARG A 87 -2.51 2.69 14.67
CA ARG A 87 -2.93 1.32 15.00
C ARG A 87 -4.40 1.07 14.67
N ARG A 88 -5.24 2.09 14.78
CA ARG A 88 -6.64 1.98 14.39
C ARG A 88 -6.81 1.62 12.92
N LEU A 89 -5.90 2.07 12.06
CA LEU A 89 -5.94 1.72 10.64
C LEU A 89 -5.56 0.26 10.40
N VAL A 90 -4.58 -0.24 11.13
CA VAL A 90 -4.17 -1.64 11.02
C VAL A 90 -5.26 -2.60 11.52
N ASP A 91 -6.02 -2.18 12.50
CA ASP A 91 -7.08 -3.02 13.04
C ASP A 91 -8.24 -3.26 12.06
N ILE A 92 -8.42 -2.37 11.09
CA ILE A 92 -9.51 -2.49 10.11
C ILE A 92 -9.41 -3.76 9.26
N PRO A 93 -8.28 -4.09 8.63
CA PRO A 93 -8.20 -5.32 7.85
C PRO A 93 -8.49 -6.59 8.65
N ALA A 94 -8.16 -6.57 9.93
CA ALA A 94 -8.41 -7.73 10.79
C ALA A 94 -9.89 -7.98 11.04
N HIS A 95 -10.71 -6.92 10.99
CA HIS A 95 -12.14 -7.00 11.33
C HIS A 95 -13.05 -6.93 10.11
N TYR A 96 -12.63 -6.26 9.05
CA TYR A 96 -13.50 -5.92 7.92
C TYR A 96 -13.08 -6.55 6.60
N ASP A 97 -12.12 -7.43 6.64
CA ASP A 97 -11.67 -8.16 5.44
C ASP A 97 -11.21 -7.23 4.31
N SER A 98 -10.66 -6.11 4.68
CA SER A 98 -10.14 -5.12 3.74
C SER A 98 -8.76 -5.51 3.23
N GLY A 99 -8.54 -5.36 1.95
CA GLY A 99 -7.31 -5.81 1.31
C GLY A 99 -6.17 -4.79 1.29
N PHE A 100 -6.19 -3.77 2.15
CA PHE A 100 -5.13 -2.77 2.16
C PHE A 100 -4.02 -3.12 3.17
N VAL A 101 -2.87 -2.50 2.98
CA VAL A 101 -1.75 -2.57 3.93
C VAL A 101 -1.34 -1.16 4.36
N VAL A 102 -0.71 -1.07 5.52
CA VAL A 102 -0.33 0.21 6.13
C VAL A 102 1.18 0.35 6.12
N VAL A 103 1.67 1.48 5.62
CA VAL A 103 3.07 1.88 5.69
C VAL A 103 3.17 3.07 6.64
N LEU A 104 4.01 2.93 7.66
CA LEU A 104 4.17 3.94 8.69
C LEU A 104 5.29 4.91 8.31
N LEU A 105 5.03 6.21 8.49
CA LEU A 105 5.99 7.28 8.22
C LEU A 105 6.50 7.80 9.56
N ALA A 106 7.70 7.42 9.94
CA ALA A 106 8.28 7.83 11.21
C ALA A 106 9.22 9.03 11.03
N THR A 107 9.21 9.93 11.98
CA THR A 107 10.11 11.08 11.98
C THR A 107 11.30 10.88 12.90
N THR A 108 11.24 9.88 13.77
CA THR A 108 12.34 9.53 14.67
C THR A 108 12.75 8.09 14.40
N PHE A 109 14.04 7.84 14.49
CA PHE A 109 14.57 6.50 14.32
C PHE A 109 14.76 5.83 15.68
N ASP A 110 13.90 4.88 15.99
CA ASP A 110 14.00 4.02 17.15
C ASP A 110 13.76 2.59 16.69
N ILE A 111 14.76 1.76 16.77
CA ILE A 111 14.70 0.38 16.30
C ILE A 111 13.62 -0.41 17.03
N GLN A 112 13.44 -0.16 18.32
CA GLN A 112 12.42 -0.87 19.09
C GLN A 112 11.01 -0.50 18.63
N GLU A 113 10.73 0.78 18.47
CA GLU A 113 9.45 1.25 17.96
C GLU A 113 9.19 0.75 16.54
N TRP A 114 10.23 0.71 15.72
CA TRP A 114 10.14 0.18 14.36
C TRP A 114 9.77 -1.29 14.37
N THR A 115 10.46 -2.10 15.18
CA THR A 115 10.19 -3.53 15.30
C THR A 115 8.77 -3.77 15.80
N GLU A 116 8.35 -3.04 16.82
CA GLU A 116 6.99 -3.12 17.35
C GLU A 116 5.93 -2.78 16.31
N ALA A 117 6.21 -1.78 15.47
CA ALA A 117 5.28 -1.40 14.41
C ALA A 117 5.10 -2.54 13.39
N LEU A 118 6.17 -3.17 12.98
CA LEU A 118 6.11 -4.31 12.06
C LEU A 118 5.39 -5.49 12.70
N GLU A 119 5.65 -5.77 13.95
CA GLU A 119 4.97 -6.84 14.68
C GLU A 119 3.48 -6.57 14.86
N TYR A 120 3.09 -5.32 15.03
CA TYR A 120 1.69 -4.95 15.17
C TYR A 120 0.92 -5.12 13.84
N GLY A 121 1.60 -4.98 12.73
CA GLY A 121 0.96 -5.20 11.43
C GLY A 121 1.26 -4.16 10.36
N ALA A 122 2.17 -3.22 10.61
CA ALA A 122 2.63 -2.33 9.55
C ALA A 122 3.38 -3.15 8.50
N PHE A 123 3.12 -2.86 7.24
CA PHE A 123 3.84 -3.52 6.15
C PHE A 123 5.30 -3.07 6.11
N ASP A 124 5.52 -1.79 6.31
CA ASP A 124 6.84 -1.20 6.28
C ASP A 124 6.84 0.06 7.13
N VAL A 125 8.03 0.52 7.51
CA VAL A 125 8.23 1.78 8.21
C VAL A 125 9.29 2.57 7.45
N LEU A 126 8.94 3.77 7.01
CA LEU A 126 9.84 4.66 6.28
C LEU A 126 10.22 5.83 7.15
N ASP A 127 11.49 6.22 7.07
CA ASP A 127 11.96 7.47 7.67
C ASP A 127 11.44 8.64 6.85
N ALA A 128 10.50 9.39 7.41
CA ALA A 128 9.86 10.50 6.73
C ALA A 128 10.81 11.67 6.44
N LEU A 129 11.95 11.71 7.10
CA LEU A 129 12.95 12.75 6.86
C LEU A 129 13.91 12.42 5.73
N HIS A 130 14.25 11.14 5.56
CA HIS A 130 15.34 10.73 4.68
C HIS A 130 14.91 9.76 3.57
N GLU A 131 13.84 9.00 3.77
CA GLU A 131 13.48 7.92 2.87
C GLU A 131 12.28 8.21 1.96
N LEU A 132 11.72 9.42 2.00
CA LEU A 132 10.56 9.74 1.14
C LEU A 132 10.81 9.53 -0.35
N PRO A 133 12.02 9.74 -0.89
CA PRO A 133 12.27 9.41 -2.28
C PRO A 133 12.05 7.93 -2.63
N ARG A 134 12.11 7.05 -1.62
CA ARG A 134 11.90 5.60 -1.81
C ARG A 134 10.43 5.19 -1.65
N VAL A 135 9.55 6.13 -1.37
CA VAL A 135 8.15 5.81 -1.06
C VAL A 135 7.45 5.08 -2.22
N ALA A 136 7.75 5.45 -3.44
CA ALA A 136 7.13 4.81 -4.60
C ALA A 136 7.44 3.32 -4.68
N GLU A 137 8.67 2.92 -4.39
CA GLU A 137 9.06 1.51 -4.37
C GLU A 137 8.36 0.75 -3.25
N SER A 138 8.33 1.35 -2.07
CA SER A 138 7.64 0.75 -0.92
C SER A 138 6.15 0.60 -1.20
N VAL A 139 5.53 1.58 -1.80
CA VAL A 139 4.12 1.55 -2.17
C VAL A 139 3.84 0.44 -3.18
N LYS A 140 4.68 0.27 -4.17
CA LYS A 140 4.50 -0.80 -5.16
C LYS A 140 4.58 -2.18 -4.51
N SER A 141 5.56 -2.39 -3.64
CA SER A 141 5.67 -3.63 -2.88
C SER A 141 4.46 -3.85 -1.96
N ALA A 142 4.02 -2.79 -1.30
CA ALA A 142 2.84 -2.83 -0.45
C ALA A 142 1.57 -3.17 -1.23
N ALA A 143 1.41 -2.61 -2.42
CA ALA A 143 0.27 -2.88 -3.28
C ALA A 143 0.21 -4.35 -3.70
N TRP A 144 1.35 -4.94 -4.01
CA TRP A 144 1.41 -6.37 -4.29
C TRP A 144 1.03 -7.20 -3.07
N ALA A 145 1.51 -6.84 -1.89
CA ALA A 145 1.15 -7.53 -0.66
C ALA A 145 -0.36 -7.45 -0.40
N ALA A 146 -0.97 -6.29 -0.61
CA ALA A 146 -2.41 -6.11 -0.46
C ALA A 146 -3.19 -6.97 -1.45
N TYR A 147 -2.74 -7.02 -2.71
CA TYR A 147 -3.35 -7.84 -3.73
C TYR A 147 -3.29 -9.32 -3.37
N LEU A 148 -2.13 -9.81 -2.97
CA LEU A 148 -1.95 -11.22 -2.59
C LEU A 148 -2.77 -11.57 -1.36
N LYS A 149 -2.87 -10.68 -0.39
CA LYS A 149 -3.71 -10.87 0.78
C LYS A 149 -5.18 -11.04 0.40
N GLY A 150 -5.68 -10.18 -0.49
CA GLY A 150 -7.04 -10.30 -0.99
C GLY A 150 -7.27 -11.60 -1.77
N ALA A 151 -6.30 -12.05 -2.52
CA ALA A 151 -6.39 -13.30 -3.28
C ALA A 151 -6.45 -14.51 -2.34
N VAL A 152 -5.65 -14.53 -1.28
CA VAL A 152 -5.67 -15.59 -0.28
C VAL A 152 -7.03 -15.66 0.41
N GLN A 153 -7.55 -14.53 0.82
CA GLN A 153 -8.86 -14.45 1.47
C GLN A 153 -9.97 -14.99 0.57
N ARG A 154 -9.95 -14.65 -0.72
CA ARG A 154 -10.93 -15.16 -1.66
C ARG A 154 -10.83 -16.67 -1.83
N THR A 155 -9.62 -17.21 -1.87
CA THR A 155 -9.39 -18.65 -1.98
C THR A 155 -9.87 -19.38 -0.73
N GLU A 156 -9.58 -18.88 0.44
CA GLU A 156 -10.03 -19.48 1.70
C GLU A 156 -11.55 -19.47 1.84
N ALA A 157 -12.19 -18.41 1.39
CA ALA A 157 -13.64 -18.32 1.45
C ALA A 157 -14.34 -19.35 0.56
N ILE A 158 -13.70 -19.77 -0.53
CA ILE A 158 -14.29 -20.69 -1.50
C ILE A 158 -13.88 -22.12 -1.24
N GLY A 159 -12.60 -22.36 -1.00
CA GLY A 159 -12.02 -23.69 -0.96
C GLY A 159 -12.53 -24.60 0.16
N PRO A 160 -12.42 -24.21 1.42
CA PRO A 160 -12.71 -25.11 2.54
C PRO A 160 -14.15 -25.58 2.60
N SER A 161 -15.09 -24.74 2.27
CA SER A 161 -16.50 -25.10 2.35
C SER A 161 -16.91 -26.13 1.31
N ARG A 162 -16.15 -26.33 0.27
CA ARG A 162 -16.45 -27.32 -0.77
C ARG A 162 -15.92 -28.70 -0.45
N ALA A 163 -14.89 -28.77 0.33
CA ALA A 163 -14.31 -30.02 0.72
C ALA A 163 -15.22 -30.81 1.66
N ALA A 164 -16.10 -30.12 2.32
CA ALA A 164 -17.11 -30.74 3.14
C ALA A 164 -18.30 -31.17 2.30
#